data_e55e3da2464d797679995a7c31f84862
#
_entry.id   e55e3da2464d797679995a7c31f84862
#
_cell.length_a   1.000
_cell.length_b   1.000
_cell.length_c   1.000
_cell.angle_alpha   90.00
_cell.angle_beta   90.00
_cell.angle_gamma   90.00
#
_symmetry.space_group_name_H-M   'P 1'
#
loop_
_entity.id
_entity.type
_entity.pdbx_description
1 polymer ?
#
loop_
_entity_poly.entity_id
_entity_poly.type
_entity_poly.pdbx_seq_one_letter_code
_entity_poly.pdbx_strand_id
1 'polypeptide(L)'
;VQKAAPVFVSGGDEVIEMDRMRKLIAGYMVASVQTSAHVQSFIEVDVTNIVKWREKNKVAFEKREGEKLTYTPIFMEAVAKAIKDYPGMNISVEGDFIIKKKNINLGMAASLPNGNLIVPVIKNADQLNLVGMAKAVNDLGGRAKAGKLKPDDTQGGTYTVTNVGTFGSVFGTPILNQPQVGILALGAIRKMPAVIETPEGDFIGIRQKMFLSHSYDHRVVDGALGGSFVKRVAEYLEAFDVNRDF
;
A
#
# COMPACT_ATOMS: atom_id res chain seq x y z
N VAL A 1 -30.35 -1.26 -19.60
CA VAL A 1 -29.63 -2.44 -19.10
C VAL A 1 -29.38 -3.35 -20.29
N GLN A 2 -28.15 -3.36 -20.81
CA GLN A 2 -27.76 -4.23 -21.91
C GLN A 2 -27.80 -5.69 -21.38
N LYS A 3 -28.70 -6.52 -21.93
CA LYS A 3 -28.76 -7.94 -21.65
C LYS A 3 -27.43 -8.59 -22.03
N ALA A 4 -26.78 -9.27 -21.08
CA ALA A 4 -25.55 -10.01 -21.35
C ALA A 4 -25.80 -10.99 -22.52
N ALA A 5 -24.86 -11.06 -23.46
CA ALA A 5 -24.94 -12.03 -24.55
C ALA A 5 -24.94 -13.46 -23.98
N PRO A 6 -25.62 -14.41 -24.62
CA PRO A 6 -25.65 -15.80 -24.17
C PRO A 6 -24.22 -16.37 -24.18
N VAL A 7 -23.83 -17.01 -23.06
CA VAL A 7 -22.52 -17.67 -22.92
C VAL A 7 -22.64 -19.03 -23.60
N PHE A 8 -21.87 -19.24 -24.68
CA PHE A 8 -21.72 -20.55 -25.32
C PHE A 8 -20.57 -21.27 -24.63
N VAL A 9 -20.81 -22.46 -24.11
CA VAL A 9 -19.79 -23.35 -23.52
C VAL A 9 -19.58 -24.57 -24.39
N SER A 10 -18.32 -24.98 -24.53
CA SER A 10 -18.02 -26.30 -25.12
C SER A 10 -18.22 -27.39 -24.06
N GLY A 11 -18.53 -28.63 -24.50
CA GLY A 11 -18.86 -29.72 -23.57
C GLY A 11 -17.72 -30.00 -22.60
N GLY A 12 -18.00 -29.86 -21.30
CA GLY A 12 -17.04 -30.04 -20.22
C GLY A 12 -16.64 -28.77 -19.45
N ASP A 13 -16.97 -27.58 -19.97
CA ASP A 13 -16.71 -26.33 -19.28
C ASP A 13 -17.81 -26.02 -18.26
N GLU A 14 -17.45 -25.43 -17.11
CA GLU A 14 -18.37 -24.99 -16.08
C GLU A 14 -18.56 -23.46 -16.16
N VAL A 15 -19.81 -23.01 -16.18
CA VAL A 15 -20.16 -21.59 -16.15
C VAL A 15 -20.46 -21.18 -14.71
N ILE A 16 -19.60 -20.34 -14.15
CA ILE A 16 -19.77 -19.78 -12.80
C ILE A 16 -20.11 -18.30 -12.89
N GLU A 17 -21.24 -17.89 -12.39
CA GLU A 17 -21.64 -16.51 -12.33
C GLU A 17 -20.84 -15.77 -11.25
N MET A 18 -20.24 -14.59 -11.58
CA MET A 18 -19.61 -13.74 -10.59
C MET A 18 -20.62 -13.26 -9.55
N ASP A 19 -20.23 -13.28 -8.28
CA ASP A 19 -21.00 -12.65 -7.22
C ASP A 19 -21.12 -11.13 -7.41
N ARG A 20 -22.02 -10.49 -6.66
CA ARG A 20 -22.29 -9.06 -6.78
C ARG A 20 -21.03 -8.21 -6.52
N MET A 21 -20.22 -8.57 -5.50
CA MET A 21 -19.01 -7.83 -5.14
C MET A 21 -17.97 -7.98 -6.23
N ARG A 22 -17.76 -9.17 -6.77
CA ARG A 22 -16.84 -9.44 -7.88
C ARG A 22 -17.21 -8.67 -9.14
N LYS A 23 -18.50 -8.58 -9.49
CA LYS A 23 -18.99 -7.77 -10.61
C LYS A 23 -18.66 -6.28 -10.44
N LEU A 24 -18.85 -5.74 -9.22
CA LEU A 24 -18.51 -4.35 -8.92
C LEU A 24 -17.00 -4.09 -9.01
N ILE A 25 -16.18 -4.96 -8.41
CA ILE A 25 -14.71 -4.85 -8.48
C ILE A 25 -14.24 -4.88 -9.93
N ALA A 26 -14.75 -5.82 -10.73
CA ALA A 26 -14.38 -5.93 -12.15
C ALA A 26 -14.68 -4.63 -12.91
N GLY A 27 -15.87 -4.05 -12.71
CA GLY A 27 -16.25 -2.77 -13.30
C GLY A 27 -15.34 -1.62 -12.87
N TYR A 28 -15.01 -1.50 -11.58
CA TYR A 28 -14.11 -0.48 -11.07
C TYR A 28 -12.68 -0.61 -11.59
N MET A 29 -12.16 -1.83 -11.72
CA MET A 29 -10.80 -2.04 -12.23
C MET A 29 -10.68 -1.67 -13.71
N VAL A 30 -11.65 -2.10 -14.53
CA VAL A 30 -11.70 -1.73 -15.95
C VAL A 30 -11.83 -0.20 -16.11
N ALA A 31 -12.76 0.42 -15.38
CA ALA A 31 -12.95 1.87 -15.42
C ALA A 31 -11.69 2.62 -14.98
N SER A 32 -10.96 2.15 -13.97
CA SER A 32 -9.72 2.77 -13.53
C SER A 32 -8.64 2.74 -14.60
N VAL A 33 -8.45 1.61 -15.27
CA VAL A 33 -7.46 1.49 -16.37
C VAL A 33 -7.83 2.36 -17.57
N GLN A 34 -9.13 2.51 -17.86
CA GLN A 34 -9.62 3.37 -18.94
C GLN A 34 -9.53 4.87 -18.60
N THR A 35 -9.62 5.22 -17.30
CA THR A 35 -9.62 6.61 -16.85
C THR A 35 -8.22 7.17 -16.66
N SER A 36 -7.31 6.40 -16.06
CA SER A 36 -5.98 6.86 -15.67
C SER A 36 -4.89 6.32 -16.58
N ALA A 37 -3.92 7.17 -16.92
CA ALA A 37 -2.71 6.77 -17.64
C ALA A 37 -1.69 6.18 -16.64
N HIS A 38 -1.77 4.88 -16.36
CA HIS A 38 -0.91 4.21 -15.39
C HIS A 38 0.55 4.16 -15.83
N VAL A 39 1.45 4.68 -14.99
CA VAL A 39 2.90 4.52 -15.09
C VAL A 39 3.43 4.01 -13.75
N GLN A 40 4.53 3.27 -13.76
CA GLN A 40 5.12 2.67 -12.58
C GLN A 40 6.56 3.12 -12.39
N SER A 41 6.95 3.34 -11.13
CA SER A 41 8.32 3.49 -10.67
C SER A 41 8.63 2.45 -9.60
N PHE A 42 9.80 1.81 -9.72
CA PHE A 42 10.23 0.78 -8.78
C PHE A 42 11.51 1.25 -8.11
N ILE A 43 11.63 1.00 -6.80
CA ILE A 43 12.84 1.24 -6.04
C ILE A 43 13.11 0.09 -5.08
N GLU A 44 14.36 -0.34 -4.99
CA GLU A 44 14.81 -1.25 -3.96
C GLU A 44 15.14 -0.46 -2.70
N VAL A 45 14.74 -0.96 -1.54
CA VAL A 45 14.95 -0.32 -0.23
C VAL A 45 15.51 -1.31 0.78
N ASP A 46 16.47 -0.85 1.58
CA ASP A 46 17.03 -1.60 2.69
C ASP A 46 16.23 -1.38 3.97
N VAL A 47 15.55 -2.40 4.43
CA VAL A 47 14.72 -2.38 5.65
C VAL A 47 15.32 -3.17 6.79
N THR A 48 16.65 -3.44 6.75
CA THR A 48 17.35 -4.24 7.78
C THR A 48 17.15 -3.67 9.17
N ASN A 49 17.22 -2.35 9.33
CA ASN A 49 17.04 -1.68 10.61
C ASN A 49 15.61 -1.84 11.13
N ILE A 50 14.61 -1.70 10.26
CA ILE A 50 13.20 -1.92 10.59
C ILE A 50 12.97 -3.36 11.05
N VAL A 51 13.52 -4.35 10.32
CA VAL A 51 13.37 -5.76 10.68
C VAL A 51 14.00 -6.05 12.05
N LYS A 52 15.24 -5.61 12.27
CA LYS A 52 15.94 -5.79 13.57
C LYS A 52 15.18 -5.12 14.71
N TRP A 53 14.75 -3.88 14.52
CA TRP A 53 14.02 -3.13 15.53
C TRP A 53 12.69 -3.79 15.88
N ARG A 54 11.91 -4.18 14.87
CA ARG A 54 10.63 -4.85 15.08
C ARG A 54 10.81 -6.18 15.81
N GLU A 55 11.77 -7.02 15.40
CA GLU A 55 12.02 -8.31 16.06
C GLU A 55 12.40 -8.13 17.54
N LYS A 56 13.20 -7.10 17.87
CA LYS A 56 13.57 -6.75 19.24
C LYS A 56 12.37 -6.28 20.08
N ASN A 57 11.46 -5.50 19.48
CA ASN A 57 10.44 -4.77 20.24
C ASN A 57 9.04 -5.38 20.20
N LYS A 58 8.73 -6.31 19.26
CA LYS A 58 7.37 -6.83 19.03
C LYS A 58 6.69 -7.42 20.29
N VAL A 59 7.44 -8.12 21.14
CA VAL A 59 6.90 -8.74 22.36
C VAL A 59 6.61 -7.68 23.42
N ALA A 60 7.52 -6.74 23.62
CA ALA A 60 7.33 -5.64 24.57
C ALA A 60 6.18 -4.71 24.14
N PHE A 61 6.08 -4.45 22.85
CA PHE A 61 4.98 -3.68 22.26
C PHE A 61 3.63 -4.35 22.51
N GLU A 62 3.51 -5.65 22.18
CA GLU A 62 2.27 -6.40 22.39
C GLU A 62 1.87 -6.45 23.88
N LYS A 63 2.84 -6.62 24.77
CA LYS A 63 2.60 -6.61 26.22
C LYS A 63 2.13 -5.24 26.73
N ARG A 64 2.70 -4.14 26.22
CA ARG A 64 2.37 -2.78 26.66
C ARG A 64 1.08 -2.25 26.05
N GLU A 65 0.89 -2.46 24.74
CA GLU A 65 -0.20 -1.85 23.98
C GLU A 65 -1.41 -2.78 23.75
N GLY A 66 -1.26 -4.10 24.01
CA GLY A 66 -2.28 -5.10 23.70
C GLY A 66 -2.46 -5.36 22.20
N GLU A 67 -1.51 -4.90 21.38
CA GLU A 67 -1.60 -4.89 19.92
C GLU A 67 -0.38 -5.56 19.28
N LYS A 68 -0.59 -6.27 18.18
CA LYS A 68 0.51 -6.86 17.42
C LYS A 68 1.26 -5.80 16.62
N LEU A 69 2.58 -5.78 16.75
CA LEU A 69 3.44 -4.93 15.92
C LEU A 69 3.79 -5.65 14.62
N THR A 70 3.12 -5.29 13.53
CA THR A 70 3.45 -5.73 12.16
C THR A 70 4.32 -4.68 11.45
N TYR A 71 4.79 -4.96 10.23
CA TYR A 71 5.54 -3.98 9.43
C TYR A 71 4.64 -2.89 8.85
N THR A 72 3.37 -3.20 8.59
CA THR A 72 2.43 -2.28 7.91
C THR A 72 2.35 -0.90 8.57
N PRO A 73 2.23 -0.75 9.90
CA PRO A 73 2.20 0.56 10.56
C PRO A 73 3.43 1.42 10.25
N ILE A 74 4.62 0.81 10.20
CA ILE A 74 5.88 1.51 9.92
C ILE A 74 5.88 2.02 8.48
N PHE A 75 5.46 1.20 7.53
CA PHE A 75 5.35 1.61 6.14
C PHE A 75 4.30 2.69 5.93
N MET A 76 3.14 2.59 6.58
CA MET A 76 2.08 3.61 6.51
C MET A 76 2.55 4.95 7.08
N GLU A 77 3.32 4.94 8.19
CA GLU A 77 3.93 6.15 8.75
C GLU A 77 4.89 6.82 7.75
N ALA A 78 5.75 6.05 7.10
CA ALA A 78 6.69 6.55 6.09
C ALA A 78 5.96 7.15 4.87
N VAL A 79 4.90 6.48 4.40
CA VAL A 79 4.06 6.97 3.28
C VAL A 79 3.35 8.28 3.66
N ALA A 80 2.76 8.35 4.87
CA ALA A 80 2.09 9.56 5.34
C ALA A 80 3.07 10.76 5.41
N LYS A 81 4.29 10.53 5.88
CA LYS A 81 5.36 11.56 5.91
C LYS A 81 5.75 11.99 4.49
N ALA A 82 5.96 11.04 3.58
CA ALA A 82 6.33 11.34 2.20
C ALA A 82 5.23 12.12 1.45
N ILE A 83 3.94 11.86 1.72
CA ILE A 83 2.83 12.64 1.14
C ILE A 83 2.85 14.10 1.64
N LYS A 84 3.27 14.36 2.89
CA LYS A 84 3.43 15.74 3.40
C LYS A 84 4.53 16.48 2.66
N ASP A 85 5.64 15.81 2.32
CA ASP A 85 6.74 16.38 1.55
C ASP A 85 6.35 16.58 0.06
N TYR A 86 5.50 15.69 -0.46
CA TYR A 86 5.03 15.69 -1.85
C TYR A 86 3.50 15.75 -1.93
N PRO A 87 2.86 16.89 -1.58
CA PRO A 87 1.41 17.01 -1.53
C PRO A 87 0.74 16.87 -2.90
N GLY A 88 1.50 16.92 -3.99
CA GLY A 88 1.04 16.58 -5.33
C GLY A 88 0.61 15.11 -5.50
N MET A 89 0.95 14.25 -4.53
CA MET A 89 0.44 12.87 -4.48
C MET A 89 -0.89 12.73 -3.73
N ASN A 90 -1.35 13.78 -3.02
CA ASN A 90 -2.60 13.79 -2.25
C ASN A 90 -3.70 14.55 -3.00
N ILE A 91 -3.96 14.15 -4.22
CA ILE A 91 -4.88 14.82 -5.15
C ILE A 91 -5.88 13.85 -5.78
N SER A 92 -6.90 14.37 -6.41
CA SER A 92 -7.76 13.66 -7.36
C SER A 92 -8.00 14.51 -8.60
N VAL A 93 -8.48 13.89 -9.68
CA VAL A 93 -8.76 14.55 -10.96
C VAL A 93 -10.26 14.48 -11.23
N GLU A 94 -10.87 15.61 -11.54
CA GLU A 94 -12.27 15.71 -11.98
C GLU A 94 -12.33 16.60 -13.22
N GLY A 95 -12.58 16.00 -14.40
CA GLY A 95 -12.49 16.70 -15.67
C GLY A 95 -11.11 17.32 -15.86
N ASP A 96 -11.07 18.64 -16.05
CA ASP A 96 -9.84 19.42 -16.21
C ASP A 96 -9.30 20.01 -14.89
N PHE A 97 -9.85 19.59 -13.75
CA PHE A 97 -9.49 20.14 -12.45
C PHE A 97 -8.70 19.15 -11.60
N ILE A 98 -7.67 19.66 -10.91
CA ILE A 98 -6.93 18.96 -9.87
C ILE A 98 -7.47 19.39 -8.51
N ILE A 99 -7.96 18.45 -7.72
CA ILE A 99 -8.46 18.69 -6.37
C ILE A 99 -7.40 18.28 -5.36
N LYS A 100 -6.79 19.25 -4.68
CA LYS A 100 -5.86 19.01 -3.57
C LYS A 100 -6.62 18.61 -2.32
N LYS A 101 -6.34 17.43 -1.79
CA LYS A 101 -6.99 16.96 -0.56
C LYS A 101 -6.30 17.55 0.66
N LYS A 102 -7.10 18.01 1.63
CA LYS A 102 -6.58 18.56 2.89
C LYS A 102 -6.06 17.47 3.83
N ASN A 103 -6.82 16.39 3.97
CA ASN A 103 -6.51 15.30 4.88
C ASN A 103 -5.73 14.20 4.12
N ILE A 104 -4.81 13.54 4.81
CA ILE A 104 -4.09 12.38 4.30
C ILE A 104 -4.78 11.13 4.85
N ASN A 105 -5.56 10.47 4.00
CA ASN A 105 -6.32 9.28 4.35
C ASN A 105 -5.75 8.08 3.58
N LEU A 106 -5.11 7.17 4.29
CA LEU A 106 -4.42 6.04 3.66
C LEU A 106 -5.33 4.82 3.57
N GLY A 107 -5.62 4.40 2.34
CA GLY A 107 -6.24 3.10 2.07
C GLY A 107 -5.23 1.97 2.31
N MET A 108 -5.67 0.92 2.96
CA MET A 108 -4.89 -0.29 3.23
C MET A 108 -5.58 -1.48 2.57
N ALA A 109 -4.98 -2.04 1.51
CA ALA A 109 -5.56 -3.20 0.86
C ALA A 109 -5.52 -4.43 1.78
N ALA A 110 -6.68 -5.03 2.02
CA ALA A 110 -6.86 -6.20 2.86
C ALA A 110 -7.58 -7.31 2.11
N SER A 111 -7.03 -8.54 2.16
CA SER A 111 -7.64 -9.71 1.58
C SER A 111 -8.74 -10.26 2.49
N LEU A 112 -9.88 -10.57 1.90
CA LEU A 112 -11.00 -11.22 2.57
C LEU A 112 -10.87 -12.75 2.48
N PRO A 113 -11.53 -13.52 3.38
CA PRO A 113 -11.49 -14.98 3.35
C PRO A 113 -12.01 -15.60 2.03
N ASN A 114 -12.92 -14.91 1.33
CA ASN A 114 -13.45 -15.34 0.03
C ASN A 114 -12.56 -14.97 -1.17
N GLY A 115 -11.32 -14.51 -0.93
CA GLY A 115 -10.38 -14.11 -1.97
C GLY A 115 -10.64 -12.73 -2.60
N ASN A 116 -11.69 -12.01 -2.18
CA ASN A 116 -11.90 -10.62 -2.59
C ASN A 116 -10.96 -9.67 -1.83
N LEU A 117 -10.72 -8.51 -2.40
CA LEU A 117 -9.93 -7.45 -1.79
C LEU A 117 -10.85 -6.29 -1.39
N ILE A 118 -10.62 -5.73 -0.21
CA ILE A 118 -11.26 -4.51 0.27
C ILE A 118 -10.19 -3.52 0.72
N VAL A 119 -10.49 -2.23 0.65
CA VAL A 119 -9.53 -1.17 0.99
C VAL A 119 -10.10 -0.29 2.11
N PRO A 120 -10.01 -0.71 3.38
CA PRO A 120 -10.33 0.17 4.49
C PRO A 120 -9.36 1.35 4.56
N VAL A 121 -9.83 2.46 5.12
CA VAL A 121 -9.15 3.77 5.10
C VAL A 121 -8.81 4.23 6.50
N ILE A 122 -7.53 4.48 6.74
CA ILE A 122 -7.03 5.12 7.95
C ILE A 122 -7.13 6.63 7.74
N LYS A 123 -8.07 7.26 8.42
CA LYS A 123 -8.32 8.70 8.32
C LYS A 123 -7.22 9.49 9.04
N ASN A 124 -6.81 10.63 8.46
CA ASN A 124 -5.79 11.52 9.03
C ASN A 124 -4.51 10.77 9.47
N ALA A 125 -4.01 9.91 8.61
CA ALA A 125 -2.90 9.01 8.90
C ALA A 125 -1.62 9.75 9.32
N ASP A 126 -1.42 10.98 8.87
CA ASP A 126 -0.28 11.84 9.21
C ASP A 126 -0.32 12.40 10.65
N GLN A 127 -1.44 12.26 11.35
CA GLN A 127 -1.60 12.68 12.74
C GLN A 127 -1.38 11.54 13.75
N LEU A 128 -1.22 10.31 13.26
CA LEU A 128 -1.02 9.14 14.11
C LEU A 128 0.47 8.92 14.38
N ASN A 129 0.79 8.63 15.64
CA ASN A 129 2.08 8.03 15.99
C ASN A 129 2.07 6.53 15.67
N LEU A 130 3.19 5.84 15.86
CA LEU A 130 3.32 4.42 15.54
C LEU A 130 2.28 3.54 16.27
N VAL A 131 2.01 3.83 17.55
CA VAL A 131 1.01 3.09 18.34
C VAL A 131 -0.39 3.30 17.79
N GLY A 132 -0.79 4.53 17.51
CA GLY A 132 -2.07 4.85 16.91
C GLY A 132 -2.23 4.23 15.53
N MET A 133 -1.16 4.25 14.72
CA MET A 133 -1.14 3.61 13.41
C MET A 133 -1.29 2.08 13.52
N ALA A 134 -0.60 1.45 14.48
CA ALA A 134 -0.71 0.00 14.71
C ALA A 134 -2.13 -0.40 15.13
N LYS A 135 -2.75 0.37 16.05
CA LYS A 135 -4.15 0.16 16.45
C LYS A 135 -5.12 0.29 15.27
N ALA A 136 -4.97 1.32 14.44
CA ALA A 136 -5.81 1.53 13.26
C ALA A 136 -5.65 0.40 12.23
N VAL A 137 -4.42 -0.02 11.93
CA VAL A 137 -4.12 -1.12 11.00
C VAL A 137 -4.73 -2.44 11.50
N ASN A 138 -4.55 -2.77 12.78
CA ASN A 138 -5.03 -4.02 13.35
C ASN A 138 -6.56 -4.05 13.45
N ASP A 139 -7.19 -2.95 13.89
CA ASP A 139 -8.65 -2.84 13.95
C ASP A 139 -9.29 -3.00 12.58
N LEU A 140 -8.87 -2.18 11.62
CA LEU A 140 -9.43 -2.22 10.27
C LEU A 140 -9.17 -3.58 9.58
N GLY A 141 -7.96 -4.14 9.73
CA GLY A 141 -7.62 -5.45 9.19
C GLY A 141 -8.42 -6.59 9.83
N GLY A 142 -8.62 -6.55 11.16
CA GLY A 142 -9.44 -7.51 11.90
C GLY A 142 -10.92 -7.43 11.50
N ARG A 143 -11.48 -6.22 11.44
CA ARG A 143 -12.87 -6.00 11.02
C ARG A 143 -13.10 -6.37 9.56
N ALA A 144 -12.12 -6.14 8.68
CA ALA A 144 -12.18 -6.59 7.29
C ALA A 144 -12.32 -8.10 7.21
N LYS A 145 -11.43 -8.85 7.86
CA LYS A 145 -11.47 -10.33 7.89
C LYS A 145 -12.75 -10.89 8.52
N ALA A 146 -13.31 -10.19 9.49
CA ALA A 146 -14.55 -10.57 10.16
C ALA A 146 -15.83 -10.13 9.40
N GLY A 147 -15.70 -9.43 8.26
CA GLY A 147 -16.84 -8.87 7.52
C GLY A 147 -17.61 -7.79 8.28
N LYS A 148 -16.93 -7.07 9.19
CA LYS A 148 -17.54 -6.06 10.09
C LYS A 148 -17.14 -4.62 9.76
N LEU A 149 -16.62 -4.35 8.56
CA LEU A 149 -16.36 -2.99 8.12
C LEU A 149 -17.69 -2.25 7.89
N LYS A 150 -17.72 -0.99 8.29
CA LYS A 150 -18.82 -0.08 7.99
C LYS A 150 -18.59 0.57 6.62
N PRO A 151 -19.64 1.06 5.92
CA PRO A 151 -19.45 1.75 4.64
C PRO A 151 -18.46 2.92 4.70
N ASP A 152 -18.45 3.69 5.80
CA ASP A 152 -17.53 4.82 6.01
C ASP A 152 -16.06 4.39 6.16
N ASP A 153 -15.81 3.15 6.60
CA ASP A 153 -14.45 2.62 6.75
C ASP A 153 -13.72 2.46 5.39
N THR A 154 -14.44 2.43 4.28
CA THR A 154 -13.88 2.22 2.93
C THR A 154 -13.94 3.47 2.05
N GLN A 155 -14.39 4.60 2.59
CA GLN A 155 -14.58 5.84 1.83
C GLN A 155 -13.57 6.94 2.20
N GLY A 156 -13.34 7.84 1.24
CA GLY A 156 -12.54 9.04 1.46
C GLY A 156 -11.04 8.79 1.55
N GLY A 157 -10.54 7.65 1.05
CA GLY A 157 -9.11 7.41 0.89
C GLY A 157 -8.50 8.33 -0.16
N THR A 158 -7.29 8.83 0.10
CA THR A 158 -6.59 9.75 -0.79
C THR A 158 -5.34 9.15 -1.44
N TYR A 159 -4.82 8.10 -0.88
CA TYR A 159 -3.72 7.29 -1.39
C TYR A 159 -3.86 5.86 -0.86
N THR A 160 -3.40 4.85 -1.61
CA THR A 160 -3.55 3.44 -1.20
C THR A 160 -2.20 2.75 -1.05
N VAL A 161 -2.07 1.90 -0.03
CA VAL A 161 -0.95 0.99 0.17
C VAL A 161 -1.46 -0.45 0.09
N THR A 162 -0.80 -1.27 -0.71
CA THR A 162 -1.09 -2.71 -0.82
C THR A 162 0.15 -3.53 -0.51
N ASN A 163 -0.01 -4.69 0.13
CA ASN A 163 1.10 -5.57 0.45
C ASN A 163 0.99 -6.85 -0.38
N VAL A 164 1.80 -6.93 -1.44
CA VAL A 164 1.89 -8.12 -2.31
C VAL A 164 2.94 -9.11 -1.81
N GLY A 165 3.82 -8.67 -0.93
CA GLY A 165 4.89 -9.50 -0.34
C GLY A 165 4.38 -10.62 0.55
N THR A 166 3.16 -10.50 1.11
CA THR A 166 2.50 -11.57 1.88
C THR A 166 2.21 -12.80 1.03
N PHE A 167 2.13 -12.63 -0.29
CA PHE A 167 1.96 -13.72 -1.27
C PHE A 167 3.28 -14.15 -1.91
N GLY A 168 4.42 -13.61 -1.44
CA GLY A 168 5.75 -13.90 -1.97
C GLY A 168 6.15 -13.06 -3.20
N SER A 169 5.28 -12.15 -3.67
CA SER A 169 5.61 -11.28 -4.80
C SER A 169 6.70 -10.29 -4.44
N VAL A 170 7.70 -10.17 -5.31
CA VAL A 170 8.85 -9.27 -5.11
C VAL A 170 8.46 -7.82 -5.42
N PHE A 171 7.69 -7.61 -6.47
CA PHE A 171 7.12 -6.33 -6.88
C PHE A 171 5.83 -6.58 -7.68
N GLY A 172 5.10 -5.52 -7.99
CA GLY A 172 3.85 -5.60 -8.75
C GLY A 172 3.48 -4.27 -9.39
N THR A 173 2.46 -4.27 -10.22
CA THR A 173 1.93 -3.09 -10.91
C THR A 173 0.47 -2.89 -10.50
N PRO A 174 0.20 -2.36 -9.29
CA PRO A 174 -1.16 -2.23 -8.81
C PRO A 174 -1.96 -1.23 -9.64
N ILE A 175 -3.25 -1.51 -9.84
CA ILE A 175 -4.20 -0.61 -10.48
C ILE A 175 -4.64 0.45 -9.47
N LEU A 176 -4.77 1.70 -9.93
CA LEU A 176 -5.20 2.82 -9.10
C LEU A 176 -6.62 2.63 -8.56
N ASN A 177 -6.82 2.98 -7.30
CA ASN A 177 -8.14 3.03 -6.68
C ASN A 177 -8.76 4.42 -6.89
N GLN A 178 -9.61 4.55 -7.91
CA GLN A 178 -10.22 5.85 -8.26
C GLN A 178 -10.93 6.49 -7.07
N PRO A 179 -10.91 7.84 -6.92
CA PRO A 179 -10.29 8.85 -7.80
C PRO A 179 -8.83 9.18 -7.42
N GLN A 180 -8.14 8.32 -6.69
CA GLN A 180 -6.76 8.50 -6.25
C GLN A 180 -5.79 8.47 -7.45
N VAL A 181 -4.70 9.22 -7.34
CA VAL A 181 -3.67 9.30 -8.39
C VAL A 181 -2.43 8.46 -8.09
N GLY A 182 -2.39 7.78 -6.95
CA GLY A 182 -1.24 6.96 -6.55
C GLY A 182 -1.61 5.77 -5.68
N ILE A 183 -0.85 4.69 -5.86
CA ILE A 183 -0.91 3.47 -5.06
C ILE A 183 0.50 2.89 -4.93
N LEU A 184 0.85 2.43 -3.73
CA LEU A 184 2.14 1.81 -3.42
C LEU A 184 1.96 0.33 -3.11
N ALA A 185 2.66 -0.53 -3.84
CA ALA A 185 2.78 -1.95 -3.50
C ALA A 185 4.08 -2.23 -2.75
N LEU A 186 3.94 -2.92 -1.62
CA LEU A 186 5.05 -3.39 -0.79
C LEU A 186 5.40 -4.83 -1.20
N GLY A 187 6.62 -5.03 -1.69
CA GLY A 187 7.13 -6.36 -2.06
C GLY A 187 7.56 -7.19 -0.86
N ALA A 188 7.91 -8.44 -1.10
CA ALA A 188 8.41 -9.35 -0.07
C ALA A 188 9.76 -8.86 0.48
N ILE A 189 9.90 -8.84 1.81
CA ILE A 189 11.19 -8.61 2.47
C ILE A 189 12.02 -9.88 2.35
N ARG A 190 13.24 -9.76 1.79
CA ARG A 190 14.13 -10.89 1.54
C ARG A 190 15.53 -10.63 2.06
N LYS A 191 16.19 -11.67 2.58
CA LYS A 191 17.64 -11.63 2.83
C LYS A 191 18.39 -11.67 1.50
N MET A 192 19.24 -10.67 1.27
CA MET A 192 20.03 -10.56 0.05
C MET A 192 21.47 -10.18 0.38
N PRO A 193 22.47 -10.66 -0.39
CA PRO A 193 23.80 -10.10 -0.34
C PRO A 193 23.76 -8.67 -0.87
N ALA A 194 24.45 -7.76 -0.19
CA ALA A 194 24.53 -6.36 -0.59
C ALA A 194 25.92 -5.83 -0.30
N VAL A 195 26.35 -4.85 -1.09
CA VAL A 195 27.54 -4.08 -0.80
C VAL A 195 27.24 -3.18 0.39
N ILE A 196 28.15 -3.17 1.36
CA ILE A 196 28.14 -2.28 2.51
C ILE A 196 29.38 -1.39 2.38
N GLU A 197 29.15 -0.11 2.13
CA GLU A 197 30.19 0.90 2.03
C GLU A 197 30.62 1.34 3.43
N THR A 198 31.93 1.34 3.68
CA THR A 198 32.51 1.85 4.92
C THR A 198 33.74 2.72 4.63
N PRO A 199 34.19 3.54 5.57
CA PRO A 199 35.41 4.33 5.41
C PRO A 199 36.65 3.48 5.09
N GLU A 200 36.68 2.21 5.51
CA GLU A 200 37.79 1.26 5.29
C GLU A 200 37.65 0.51 3.94
N GLY A 201 36.54 0.70 3.21
CA GLY A 201 36.26 0.07 1.93
C GLY A 201 34.94 -0.70 1.92
N ASP A 202 34.64 -1.29 0.78
CA ASP A 202 33.39 -2.02 0.55
C ASP A 202 33.52 -3.48 0.96
N PHE A 203 32.47 -4.04 1.55
CA PHE A 203 32.38 -5.47 1.79
C PHE A 203 30.95 -5.99 1.53
N ILE A 204 30.85 -7.30 1.32
CA ILE A 204 29.55 -7.95 1.10
C ILE A 204 28.96 -8.36 2.44
N GLY A 205 27.73 -7.94 2.70
CA GLY A 205 26.98 -8.32 3.89
C GLY A 205 25.57 -8.77 3.55
N ILE A 206 24.88 -9.37 4.54
CA ILE A 206 23.49 -9.81 4.40
C ILE A 206 22.57 -8.68 4.87
N ARG A 207 21.70 -8.22 3.97
CA ARG A 207 20.71 -7.17 4.23
C ARG A 207 19.29 -7.69 4.02
N GLN A 208 18.33 -7.09 4.68
CA GLN A 208 16.90 -7.30 4.45
C GLN A 208 16.43 -6.24 3.46
N LYS A 209 16.12 -6.64 2.24
CA LYS A 209 15.71 -5.73 1.17
C LYS A 209 14.33 -6.06 0.65
N MET A 210 13.66 -5.06 0.13
CA MET A 210 12.37 -5.19 -0.54
C MET A 210 12.25 -4.18 -1.68
N PHE A 211 11.31 -4.41 -2.59
CA PHE A 211 10.92 -3.42 -3.59
C PHE A 211 9.68 -2.66 -3.16
N LEU A 212 9.69 -1.36 -3.44
CA LEU A 212 8.51 -0.51 -3.47
C LEU A 212 8.11 -0.32 -4.94
N SER A 213 6.85 -0.61 -5.26
CA SER A 213 6.31 -0.44 -6.60
C SER A 213 5.22 0.62 -6.55
N HIS A 214 5.47 1.76 -7.15
CA HIS A 214 4.58 2.92 -7.14
C HIS A 214 3.90 3.05 -8.49
N SER A 215 2.57 2.85 -8.56
CA SER A 215 1.77 3.20 -9.73
C SER A 215 1.12 4.57 -9.53
N TYR A 216 1.11 5.39 -10.58
CA TYR A 216 0.55 6.73 -10.54
C TYR A 216 -0.10 7.13 -11.86
N ASP A 217 -1.00 8.12 -11.79
CA ASP A 217 -1.73 8.63 -12.94
C ASP A 217 -0.92 9.70 -13.68
N HIS A 218 -0.35 9.33 -14.82
CA HIS A 218 0.53 10.21 -15.60
C HIS A 218 -0.18 11.39 -16.26
N ARG A 219 -1.49 11.48 -16.13
CA ARG A 219 -2.22 12.70 -16.56
C ARG A 219 -1.88 13.90 -15.69
N VAL A 220 -1.51 13.69 -14.42
CA VAL A 220 -1.29 14.75 -13.40
C VAL A 220 -0.06 14.52 -12.51
N VAL A 221 0.55 13.35 -12.58
CA VAL A 221 1.79 12.99 -11.88
C VAL A 221 2.82 12.58 -12.93
N ASP A 222 3.84 13.39 -13.10
CA ASP A 222 4.95 13.08 -13.99
C ASP A 222 6.01 12.16 -13.31
N GLY A 223 6.97 11.70 -14.11
CA GLY A 223 8.03 10.80 -13.63
C GLY A 223 8.90 11.43 -12.54
N ALA A 224 9.10 12.76 -12.55
CA ALA A 224 9.87 13.47 -11.54
C ALA A 224 9.14 13.45 -10.19
N LEU A 225 7.85 13.77 -10.17
CA LEU A 225 7.04 13.74 -8.95
C LEU A 225 6.87 12.31 -8.43
N GLY A 226 6.43 11.37 -9.29
CA GLY A 226 6.17 9.98 -8.90
C GLY A 226 7.44 9.25 -8.45
N GLY A 227 8.56 9.45 -9.14
CA GLY A 227 9.86 8.88 -8.79
C GLY A 227 10.44 9.48 -7.51
N SER A 228 10.40 10.82 -7.34
CA SER A 228 10.87 11.51 -6.13
C SER A 228 10.05 11.12 -4.90
N PHE A 229 8.74 10.96 -5.05
CA PHE A 229 7.87 10.51 -3.97
C PHE A 229 8.25 9.11 -3.46
N VAL A 230 8.36 8.12 -4.34
CA VAL A 230 8.70 6.75 -3.90
C VAL A 230 10.13 6.68 -3.35
N LYS A 231 11.06 7.47 -3.89
CA LYS A 231 12.40 7.64 -3.33
C LYS A 231 12.33 8.20 -1.91
N ARG A 232 11.48 9.20 -1.67
CA ARG A 232 11.32 9.78 -0.33
C ARG A 232 10.75 8.78 0.68
N VAL A 233 9.81 7.92 0.25
CA VAL A 233 9.35 6.81 1.09
C VAL A 233 10.52 5.88 1.45
N ALA A 234 11.35 5.50 0.46
CA ALA A 234 12.51 4.64 0.70
C ALA A 234 13.50 5.30 1.67
N GLU A 235 13.81 6.59 1.50
CA GLU A 235 14.69 7.36 2.41
C GLU A 235 14.18 7.33 3.86
N TYR A 236 12.86 7.50 4.10
CA TYR A 236 12.29 7.40 5.44
C TYR A 236 12.41 5.99 6.03
N LEU A 237 12.31 4.95 5.21
CA LEU A 237 12.46 3.57 5.66
C LEU A 237 13.92 3.21 5.95
N GLU A 238 14.87 3.67 5.14
CA GLU A 238 16.31 3.43 5.33
C GLU A 238 16.89 4.21 6.50
N ALA A 239 16.40 5.45 6.71
CA ALA A 239 16.78 6.31 7.84
C ALA A 239 16.04 5.94 9.15
N PHE A 240 15.41 4.76 9.23
CA PHE A 240 14.68 4.34 10.42
C PHE A 240 15.60 4.29 11.66
N ASP A 241 15.23 5.06 12.69
CA ASP A 241 15.97 5.08 13.95
C ASP A 241 15.72 3.81 14.77
N VAL A 242 16.76 2.99 14.93
CA VAL A 242 16.73 1.74 15.70
C VAL A 242 16.65 1.95 17.22
N ASN A 243 16.84 3.18 17.69
CA ASN A 243 16.76 3.56 19.10
C ASN A 243 15.44 4.23 19.46
N ARG A 244 14.54 4.41 18.47
CA ARG A 244 13.25 5.04 18.75
C ARG A 244 12.42 4.18 19.71
N ASP A 245 11.73 4.86 20.61
CA ASP A 245 10.65 4.26 21.42
C ASP A 245 9.37 4.09 20.57
N PHE A 246 8.46 3.27 21.10
CA PHE A 246 7.13 3.05 20.53
C PHE A 246 6.03 3.52 21.46
#